data_8429f70f93ca83ab20db3b517a788965
#
_entry.id   8429f70f93ca83ab20db3b517a788965
#
_cell.length_a   1.000
_cell.length_b   1.000
_cell.length_c   1.000
_cell.angle_alpha   90.00
_cell.angle_beta   90.00
_cell.angle_gamma   90.00
#
_symmetry.space_group_name_H-M   'P 1'
#
loop_
_entity.id
_entity.type
_entity.pdbx_description
1 polymer ?
#
loop_
_entity_poly.entity_id
_entity_poly.type
_entity_poly.pdbx_seq_one_letter_code
_entity_poly.pdbx_strand_id
1 'polypeptide(L)' 'MKKGGEDVRVDKIKVQLLMTKGPHTQQELAAKAGISRQTLSAVMNGRNCRPELLGKISKALGVEPKEIIE' A
#
# COMPACT_ATOMS: atom_id res chain seq x y z
N MET A 1 16.24 -1.82 -19.10
CA MET A 1 15.68 -1.81 -18.75
C MET A 1 15.16 -1.88 -17.93
N LYS A 2 14.87 -1.45 -17.79
CA LYS A 2 14.35 -1.32 -17.05
C LYS A 2 13.63 -1.83 -16.32
N LYS A 3 13.65 -2.06 -16.29
CA LYS A 3 13.01 -2.55 -15.34
C LYS A 3 12.36 -1.68 -14.41
N GLY A 4 12.46 -0.52 -14.44
CA GLY A 4 11.97 0.44 -13.52
C GLY A 4 10.46 0.43 -13.34
N GLY A 5 9.74 -0.09 -14.26
CA GLY A 5 8.30 -0.14 -14.15
C GLY A 5 7.78 -1.10 -13.09
N GLU A 6 8.68 -1.87 -12.48
CA GLU A 6 8.26 -2.87 -11.50
C GLU A 6 8.10 -2.33 -10.09
N ASP A 7 8.75 -1.20 -9.80
CA ASP A 7 8.63 -0.60 -8.48
C ASP A 7 7.75 0.62 -8.57
N VAL A 8 6.83 0.74 -7.65
CA VAL A 8 5.88 1.85 -7.63
C VAL A 8 5.90 2.49 -6.26
N ARG A 9 5.35 3.68 -6.18
CA ARG A 9 5.23 4.39 -4.92
C ARG A 9 3.76 4.56 -4.58
N VAL A 10 3.44 4.24 -3.35
CA VAL A 10 2.08 4.38 -2.85
C VAL A 10 1.82 5.85 -2.52
N ASP A 11 0.65 6.33 -2.89
CA ASP A 11 0.22 7.68 -2.53
C ASP A 11 -0.38 7.63 -1.14
N LYS A 12 0.34 8.19 -0.18
CA LYS A 12 -0.06 8.16 1.23
C LYS A 12 -1.44 8.75 1.44
N ILE A 13 -1.74 9.85 0.77
CA ILE A 13 -3.02 10.52 0.95
C ILE A 13 -4.17 9.64 0.46
N LYS A 14 -3.99 9.02 -0.70
CA LYS A 14 -5.02 8.14 -1.23
C LYS A 14 -5.30 6.97 -0.29
N VAL A 15 -4.23 6.38 0.26
CA VAL A 15 -4.40 5.29 1.20
C VAL A 15 -5.11 5.76 2.46
N GLN A 16 -4.71 6.91 3.00
CA GLN A 16 -5.34 7.44 4.20
C GLN A 16 -6.82 7.71 3.99
N LEU A 17 -7.18 8.23 2.83
CA LEU A 17 -8.60 8.46 2.52
C LEU A 17 -9.38 7.16 2.49
N LEU A 18 -8.80 6.12 1.92
CA LEU A 18 -9.46 4.81 1.90
C LEU A 18 -9.55 4.20 3.28
N MET A 19 -8.58 4.49 4.14
CA MET A 19 -8.59 3.96 5.50
C MET A 19 -9.69 4.56 6.36
N THR A 20 -10.30 5.64 5.93
CA THR A 20 -11.44 6.20 6.68
C THR A 20 -12.62 5.24 6.71
N LYS A 21 -12.67 4.33 5.75
CA LYS A 21 -13.72 3.29 5.70
C LYS A 21 -13.30 1.99 6.36
N GLY A 22 -12.03 1.90 6.73
CA GLY A 22 -11.45 0.71 7.34
C GLY A 22 -10.66 -0.12 6.35
N PRO A 23 -9.61 -0.78 6.81
CA PRO A 23 -9.12 -0.77 8.21
C PRO A 23 -8.64 0.61 8.62
N HIS A 24 -8.88 0.97 9.87
CA HIS A 24 -8.70 2.36 10.32
C HIS A 24 -7.27 2.68 10.76
N THR A 25 -6.46 1.69 11.08
CA THR A 25 -5.09 1.93 11.52
C THR A 25 -4.11 1.20 10.61
N GLN A 26 -2.87 1.68 10.61
CA GLN A 26 -1.83 0.99 9.85
C GLN A 26 -1.60 -0.43 10.36
N GLN A 27 -1.73 -0.61 11.67
CA GLN A 27 -1.57 -1.95 12.23
C GLN A 27 -2.62 -2.90 11.70
N GLU A 28 -3.86 -2.45 11.64
CA GLU A 28 -4.95 -3.27 11.10
C GLU A 28 -4.75 -3.53 9.61
N LEU A 29 -4.35 -2.51 8.88
CA LEU A 29 -4.12 -2.67 7.45
C LEU A 29 -2.98 -3.66 7.19
N ALA A 30 -1.88 -3.54 7.92
CA ALA A 30 -0.75 -4.44 7.75
C ALA A 30 -1.16 -5.89 8.06
N ALA A 31 -1.91 -6.09 9.15
CA ALA A 31 -2.38 -7.42 9.51
C ALA A 31 -3.27 -8.00 8.42
N LYS A 32 -4.16 -7.20 7.89
CA LYS A 32 -5.08 -7.64 6.85
C LYS A 32 -4.34 -7.95 5.54
N ALA A 33 -3.31 -7.16 5.25
CA ALA A 33 -2.50 -7.38 4.05
C ALA A 33 -1.49 -8.52 4.23
N GLY A 34 -1.27 -8.97 5.46
CA GLY A 34 -0.31 -10.03 5.71
C GLY A 34 1.13 -9.57 5.66
N ILE A 35 1.38 -8.32 6.01
CA ILE A 35 2.73 -7.74 6.02
C ILE A 35 3.00 -7.12 7.38
N SER A 36 4.27 -6.82 7.65
CA SER A 36 4.61 -6.18 8.91
C SER A 36 4.20 -4.71 8.87
N ARG A 37 3.91 -4.17 10.05
CA ARG A 37 3.59 -2.76 10.15
C ARG A 37 4.75 -1.88 9.69
N GLN A 38 6.00 -2.32 9.98
CA GLN A 38 7.17 -1.58 9.55
C GLN A 38 7.26 -1.50 8.04
N THR A 39 6.97 -2.60 7.36
CA THR A 39 6.96 -2.62 5.91
C THR A 39 5.91 -1.66 5.35
N LEU A 40 4.71 -1.70 5.91
CA LEU A 40 3.65 -0.81 5.47
C LEU A 40 4.02 0.66 5.72
N SER A 41 4.55 0.94 6.90
CA SER A 41 4.93 2.31 7.25
C SER A 41 5.98 2.85 6.29
N ALA A 42 6.98 2.03 5.95
CA ALA A 42 8.03 2.45 5.00
C ALA A 42 7.44 2.79 3.64
N VAL A 43 6.53 1.95 3.16
CA VAL A 43 5.88 2.16 1.86
C VAL A 43 5.04 3.44 1.90
N MET A 44 4.31 3.66 2.99
CA MET A 44 3.51 4.86 3.15
C MET A 44 4.35 6.12 3.21
N ASN A 45 5.61 6.00 3.64
CA ASN A 45 6.51 7.14 3.74
C ASN A 45 7.33 7.37 2.48
N GLY A 46 6.95 6.75 1.37
CA GLY A 46 7.54 7.05 0.09
C GLY A 46 8.54 6.03 -0.42
N ARG A 47 8.71 4.93 0.29
CA ARG A 47 9.60 3.88 -0.18
C ARG A 47 8.95 3.15 -1.34
N ASN A 48 9.76 2.80 -2.35
CA ASN A 48 9.25 2.02 -3.48
C ASN A 48 8.73 0.67 -3.00
N CYS A 49 7.66 0.20 -3.60
CA CYS A 49 7.18 -1.13 -3.31
C CYS A 49 6.98 -1.92 -4.60
N ARG A 50 7.10 -3.21 -4.47
CA ARG A 50 6.94 -4.10 -5.61
C ARG A 50 5.45 -4.35 -5.86
N PRO A 51 5.11 -4.72 -7.11
CA PRO A 51 3.70 -5.00 -7.43
C PRO A 51 3.05 -6.03 -6.52
N GLU A 52 3.81 -7.05 -6.08
CA GLU A 52 3.25 -8.04 -5.17
C GLU A 52 2.78 -7.41 -3.86
N LEU A 53 3.63 -6.56 -3.30
CA LEU A 53 3.30 -5.89 -2.04
C LEU A 53 2.14 -4.94 -2.24
N LEU A 54 2.18 -4.19 -3.36
CA LEU A 54 1.09 -3.29 -3.71
C LEU A 54 -0.23 -4.03 -3.79
N GLY A 55 -0.21 -5.21 -4.41
CA GLY A 55 -1.41 -6.03 -4.52
C GLY A 55 -1.98 -6.44 -3.18
N LYS A 56 -1.10 -6.79 -2.24
CA LYS A 56 -1.55 -7.16 -0.90
C LYS A 56 -2.21 -5.98 -0.19
N ILE A 57 -1.63 -4.81 -0.32
CA ILE A 57 -2.17 -3.61 0.33
C ILE A 57 -3.50 -3.22 -0.30
N SER A 58 -3.58 -3.21 -1.63
CA SER A 58 -4.82 -2.82 -2.30
C SER A 58 -5.93 -3.81 -2.01
N LYS A 59 -5.62 -5.10 -1.97
CA LYS A 59 -6.62 -6.11 -1.65
C LYS A 59 -7.16 -5.92 -0.23
N ALA A 60 -6.27 -5.60 0.70
CA ALA A 60 -6.68 -5.34 2.07
C ALA A 60 -7.59 -4.12 2.17
N LEU A 61 -7.41 -3.16 1.28
CA LEU A 61 -8.26 -1.97 1.23
C LEU A 61 -9.52 -2.17 0.38
N GLY A 62 -9.57 -3.26 -0.38
CA GLY A 62 -10.73 -3.53 -1.22
C GLY A 62 -10.77 -2.71 -2.49
N VAL A 63 -9.62 -2.31 -3.00
CA VAL A 63 -9.54 -1.45 -4.19
C VAL A 63 -8.52 -2.01 -5.16
N GLU A 64 -8.50 -1.43 -6.36
CA GLU A 64 -7.50 -1.77 -7.36
C GLU A 64 -6.17 -1.11 -7.02
N PRO A 65 -5.05 -1.78 -7.34
CA PRO A 65 -3.74 -1.19 -7.04
C PRO A 65 -3.55 0.21 -7.62
N LYS A 66 -4.08 0.47 -8.80
CA LYS A 66 -3.91 1.78 -9.44
C LYS A 66 -4.56 2.91 -8.64
N GLU A 67 -5.46 2.57 -7.72
CA GLU A 67 -6.15 3.59 -6.94
C GLU A 67 -5.32 4.13 -5.80
N ILE A 68 -4.19 3.48 -5.48
CA ILE A 68 -3.38 3.89 -4.33
C ILE A 68 -1.96 4.26 -4.72
N ILE A 69 -1.64 4.35 -5.99
CA ILE A 69 -0.29 4.74 -6.42
C ILE A 69 -0.26 6.19 -6.87
N GLU A 70 0.96 6.75 -6.83
CA GLU A 70 1.19 8.13 -7.27
C GLU A 70 0.96 8.32 -8.76
#